data_b4300a2de5d5b4737eb377cfd54c2592
#
_entry.id   b4300a2de5d5b4737eb377cfd54c2592
#
_cell.length_a   1.000
_cell.length_b   1.000
_cell.length_c   1.000
_cell.angle_alpha   90.00
_cell.angle_beta   90.00
_cell.angle_gamma   90.00
#
_symmetry.space_group_name_H-M   'P 1'
#
loop_
_entity.id
_entity.type
_entity.pdbx_description
1 polymer ?
#
loop_
_entity_poly.entity_id
_entity_poly.type
_entity_poly.pdbx_seq_one_letter_code
_entity_poly.pdbx_strand_id
1 'polypeptide(L)'
;SEMCIRDSLAVILVDAKQGVLVQTRRHARICALMGIRYFVFAVNKMDLVDYSEERFKEIVDQIQELSKELHLASVKIIPVSATEGDNVTTHSDNMPWYTQEPLLAYLENIDVSEKKQEEGFYMPVQRVCRPDHTFRGFQGQIESGAVSVGDTIVTLPSNEHAKVKSILVGDKDAQTADAGRPVTIQLDKEVDVSRGCVLAKDTKLPVSKKFTATILWMDDEELTVGKDYLVKLGTRTIPGILKNIQYKIDVNTGEFLSLIHISEPTRLRCIS
;
A
#
# COMPACT_ATOMS: atom_id res chain seq x y z
N SER A 1 -5.05 -17.58 -6.08
CA SER A 1 -5.76 -16.44 -5.50
C SER A 1 -4.73 -15.45 -5.00
N GLU A 2 -4.48 -14.43 -5.75
CA GLU A 2 -3.68 -13.31 -5.29
C GLU A 2 -4.54 -12.59 -4.24
N MET A 3 -4.20 -12.75 -2.99
CA MET A 3 -4.72 -11.87 -1.95
C MET A 3 -4.15 -10.49 -2.24
N CYS A 4 -5.02 -9.51 -2.45
CA CYS A 4 -4.61 -8.12 -2.36
C CYS A 4 -4.34 -7.84 -0.88
N ILE A 5 -3.14 -8.18 -0.42
CA ILE A 5 -2.66 -7.80 0.90
C ILE A 5 -2.33 -6.32 0.77
N ARG A 6 -3.10 -5.50 1.47
CA ARG A 6 -2.75 -4.11 1.69
C ARG A 6 -1.93 -4.06 2.95
N ASP A 7 -0.66 -3.87 2.76
CA ASP A 7 0.26 -3.65 3.86
C ASP A 7 0.03 -2.22 4.35
N SER A 8 -0.82 -2.09 5.37
CA SER A 8 -1.11 -0.79 5.97
C SER A 8 -0.04 -0.37 6.97
N LEU A 9 0.72 -1.33 7.50
CA LEU A 9 1.74 -1.13 8.51
C LEU A 9 3.00 -1.96 8.19
N ALA A 10 4.17 -1.37 8.40
CA ALA A 10 5.46 -2.05 8.32
C ALA A 10 6.14 -2.12 9.70
N VAL A 11 6.55 -3.31 10.10
CA VAL A 11 7.44 -3.50 11.25
C VAL A 11 8.87 -3.67 10.75
N ILE A 12 9.76 -2.75 11.10
CA ILE A 12 11.16 -2.74 10.70
C ILE A 12 12.02 -3.02 11.92
N LEU A 13 12.80 -4.10 11.86
CA LEU A 13 13.73 -4.46 12.92
C LEU A 13 15.01 -3.64 12.80
N VAL A 14 15.47 -3.08 13.94
CA VAL A 14 16.74 -2.37 14.08
C VAL A 14 17.56 -3.05 15.17
N ASP A 15 18.79 -3.41 14.87
CA ASP A 15 19.68 -4.00 15.86
C ASP A 15 20.21 -2.92 16.82
N ALA A 16 19.96 -3.08 18.13
CA ALA A 16 20.37 -2.10 19.15
C ALA A 16 21.89 -1.85 19.17
N LYS A 17 22.68 -2.88 18.85
CA LYS A 17 24.14 -2.76 18.82
C LYS A 17 24.63 -1.97 17.60
N GLN A 18 23.98 -2.15 16.44
CA GLN A 18 24.44 -1.56 15.17
C GLN A 18 23.73 -0.24 14.83
N GLY A 19 22.51 -0.03 15.34
CA GLY A 19 21.70 1.14 15.01
C GLY A 19 21.10 1.10 13.60
N VAL A 20 20.82 2.27 13.01
CA VAL A 20 20.19 2.39 11.69
C VAL A 20 21.21 2.18 10.58
N LEU A 21 21.16 1.02 9.93
CA LEU A 21 22.02 0.65 8.81
C LEU A 21 21.43 1.08 7.45
N VAL A 22 22.26 0.99 6.40
CA VAL A 22 21.83 1.19 5.01
C VAL A 22 20.65 0.30 4.63
N GLN A 23 20.63 -0.94 5.11
CA GLN A 23 19.52 -1.88 4.92
C GLN A 23 18.21 -1.37 5.54
N THR A 24 18.27 -0.82 6.76
CA THR A 24 17.11 -0.24 7.45
C THR A 24 16.55 0.93 6.65
N ARG A 25 17.41 1.84 6.19
CA ARG A 25 17.04 2.98 5.34
C ARG A 25 16.39 2.53 4.04
N ARG A 26 16.99 1.53 3.38
CA ARG A 26 16.45 0.94 2.14
C ARG A 26 15.06 0.34 2.34
N HIS A 27 14.87 -0.47 3.38
CA HIS A 27 13.57 -1.10 3.65
C HIS A 27 12.51 -0.05 3.97
N ALA A 28 12.82 0.93 4.82
CA ALA A 28 11.89 2.02 5.13
C ALA A 28 11.49 2.80 3.87
N ARG A 29 12.45 3.10 2.98
CA ARG A 29 12.18 3.81 1.72
C ARG A 29 11.31 2.99 0.77
N ILE A 30 11.58 1.68 0.64
CA ILE A 30 10.75 0.79 -0.18
C ILE A 30 9.33 0.74 0.36
N CYS A 31 9.13 0.57 1.66
CA CYS A 31 7.82 0.56 2.28
C CYS A 31 7.08 1.88 2.06
N ALA A 32 7.76 3.02 2.22
CA ALA A 32 7.18 4.34 1.97
C ALA A 32 6.75 4.51 0.49
N LEU A 33 7.57 4.05 -0.47
CA LEU A 33 7.25 4.06 -1.90
C LEU A 33 6.07 3.15 -2.24
N MET A 34 5.87 2.07 -1.49
CA MET A 34 4.69 1.19 -1.64
C MET A 34 3.42 1.78 -1.02
N GLY A 35 3.51 2.96 -0.41
CA GLY A 35 2.37 3.66 0.17
C GLY A 35 2.05 3.27 1.61
N ILE A 36 2.93 2.55 2.29
CA ILE A 36 2.76 2.24 3.71
C ILE A 36 2.88 3.53 4.52
N ARG A 37 1.92 3.76 5.41
CA ARG A 37 1.83 5.00 6.21
C ARG A 37 2.24 4.81 7.65
N TYR A 38 2.06 3.61 8.20
CA TYR A 38 2.35 3.30 9.60
C TYR A 38 3.63 2.48 9.69
N PHE A 39 4.58 2.99 10.46
CA PHE A 39 5.88 2.36 10.65
C PHE A 39 6.11 2.07 12.13
N VAL A 40 6.49 0.84 12.43
CA VAL A 40 6.97 0.44 13.74
C VAL A 40 8.44 0.05 13.61
N PHE A 41 9.32 0.78 14.26
CA PHE A 41 10.72 0.39 14.39
C PHE A 41 10.90 -0.35 15.70
N ALA A 42 11.10 -1.66 15.62
CA ALA A 42 11.39 -2.49 16.77
C ALA A 42 12.92 -2.54 16.96
N VAL A 43 13.41 -1.82 17.97
CA VAL A 43 14.83 -1.81 18.33
C VAL A 43 15.12 -3.07 19.12
N ASN A 44 15.58 -4.11 18.41
CA ASN A 44 15.77 -5.46 18.93
C ASN A 44 17.17 -5.67 19.48
N LYS A 45 17.33 -6.72 20.28
CA LYS A 45 18.57 -7.10 20.97
C LYS A 45 19.00 -6.08 22.02
N MET A 46 18.03 -5.52 22.75
CA MET A 46 18.33 -4.63 23.87
C MET A 46 19.13 -5.32 24.99
N ASP A 47 18.98 -6.65 25.11
CA ASP A 47 19.80 -7.50 25.97
C ASP A 47 21.32 -7.41 25.70
N LEU A 48 21.71 -7.21 24.43
CA LEU A 48 23.14 -7.10 24.05
C LEU A 48 23.76 -5.72 24.31
N VAL A 49 22.97 -4.76 24.75
CA VAL A 49 23.39 -3.39 25.12
C VAL A 49 22.97 -3.05 26.55
N ASP A 50 22.84 -4.07 27.39
CA ASP A 50 22.49 -3.95 28.82
C ASP A 50 21.22 -3.13 29.07
N TYR A 51 20.25 -3.21 28.16
CA TYR A 51 18.96 -2.47 28.21
C TYR A 51 19.12 -0.96 28.36
N SER A 52 20.21 -0.39 27.83
CA SER A 52 20.57 1.02 27.98
C SER A 52 19.55 1.96 27.36
N GLU A 53 18.99 2.86 28.18
CA GLU A 53 18.12 3.94 27.74
C GLU A 53 18.86 4.95 26.84
N GLU A 54 20.15 5.23 27.15
CA GLU A 54 20.96 6.17 26.36
C GLU A 54 21.14 5.64 24.93
N ARG A 55 21.49 4.35 24.81
CA ARG A 55 21.66 3.72 23.50
C ARG A 55 20.35 3.71 22.71
N PHE A 56 19.22 3.47 23.36
CA PHE A 56 17.91 3.55 22.72
C PHE A 56 17.63 4.97 22.21
N LYS A 57 17.91 6.01 23.00
CA LYS A 57 17.72 7.41 22.59
C LYS A 57 18.54 7.78 21.35
N GLU A 58 19.80 7.35 21.28
CA GLU A 58 20.63 7.55 20.08
C GLU A 58 20.00 6.95 18.82
N ILE A 59 19.41 5.75 18.94
CA ILE A 59 18.76 5.08 17.82
C ILE A 59 17.43 5.78 17.47
N VAL A 60 16.70 6.26 18.47
CA VAL A 60 15.48 7.07 18.26
C VAL A 60 15.82 8.31 17.43
N ASP A 61 16.89 9.03 17.74
CA ASP A 61 17.31 10.20 16.99
C ASP A 61 17.63 9.85 15.54
N GLN A 62 18.35 8.75 15.29
CA GLN A 62 18.64 8.27 13.94
C GLN A 62 17.37 7.90 13.15
N ILE A 63 16.40 7.26 13.80
CA ILE A 63 15.12 6.92 13.18
C ILE A 63 14.28 8.17 12.90
N GLN A 64 14.30 9.15 13.79
CA GLN A 64 13.58 10.41 13.58
C GLN A 64 14.16 11.21 12.41
N GLU A 65 15.49 11.21 12.26
CA GLU A 65 16.15 11.81 11.10
C GLU A 65 15.74 11.11 9.81
N LEU A 66 15.77 9.77 9.80
CA LEU A 66 15.29 8.97 8.66
C LEU A 66 13.80 9.23 8.36
N SER A 67 12.98 9.36 9.39
CA SER A 67 11.54 9.66 9.25
C SER A 67 11.31 11.02 8.58
N LYS A 68 12.09 12.03 8.93
CA LYS A 68 12.03 13.35 8.28
C LYS A 68 12.49 13.29 6.83
N GLU A 69 13.59 12.57 6.55
CA GLU A 69 14.11 12.37 5.18
C GLU A 69 13.07 11.71 4.27
N LEU A 70 12.40 10.67 4.76
CA LEU A 70 11.44 9.89 3.99
C LEU A 70 9.99 10.40 4.09
N HIS A 71 9.74 11.46 4.86
CA HIS A 71 8.40 12.00 5.13
C HIS A 71 7.40 10.93 5.61
N LEU A 72 7.84 10.07 6.55
CA LEU A 72 6.99 9.01 7.07
C LEU A 72 5.83 9.61 7.88
N ALA A 73 4.60 9.14 7.61
CA ALA A 73 3.40 9.75 8.18
C ALA A 73 3.21 9.41 9.68
N SER A 74 3.47 8.17 10.07
CA SER A 74 3.32 7.71 11.45
C SER A 74 4.46 6.76 11.80
N VAL A 75 5.20 7.08 12.85
CA VAL A 75 6.36 6.30 13.31
C VAL A 75 6.22 6.00 14.79
N LYS A 76 6.28 4.72 15.14
CA LYS A 76 6.38 4.22 16.51
C LYS A 76 7.71 3.51 16.67
N ILE A 77 8.39 3.74 17.79
CA ILE A 77 9.69 3.12 18.09
C ILE A 77 9.55 2.38 19.41
N ILE A 78 9.86 1.08 19.41
CA ILE A 78 9.66 0.20 20.56
C ILE A 78 10.97 -0.56 20.83
N PRO A 79 11.56 -0.46 22.03
CA PRO A 79 12.72 -1.27 22.42
C PRO A 79 12.25 -2.68 22.78
N VAL A 80 12.87 -3.69 22.19
CA VAL A 80 12.51 -5.09 22.42
C VAL A 80 13.74 -5.98 22.60
N SER A 81 13.59 -7.08 23.31
CA SER A 81 14.47 -8.23 23.19
C SER A 81 13.60 -9.44 22.75
N ALA A 82 13.73 -9.84 21.51
CA ALA A 82 12.96 -10.94 20.97
C ALA A 82 13.37 -12.30 21.60
N THR A 83 14.61 -12.41 22.07
CA THR A 83 15.16 -13.61 22.69
C THR A 83 14.59 -13.82 24.10
N GLU A 84 14.53 -12.73 24.88
CA GLU A 84 14.05 -12.74 26.26
C GLU A 84 12.53 -12.47 26.35
N GLY A 85 11.91 -11.99 25.26
CA GLY A 85 10.48 -11.64 25.20
C GLY A 85 10.14 -10.24 25.72
N ASP A 86 11.16 -9.44 26.08
CA ASP A 86 11.01 -8.11 26.65
C ASP A 86 10.32 -7.14 25.70
N ASN A 87 9.24 -6.50 26.15
CA ASN A 87 8.39 -5.56 25.39
C ASN A 87 7.83 -6.12 24.07
N VAL A 88 7.81 -7.44 23.91
CA VAL A 88 7.17 -8.09 22.77
C VAL A 88 5.67 -8.27 23.05
N THR A 89 5.34 -9.03 24.09
CA THR A 89 3.95 -9.31 24.53
C THR A 89 3.58 -8.55 25.81
N THR A 90 4.51 -8.46 26.74
CA THR A 90 4.36 -7.82 28.05
C THR A 90 5.45 -6.79 28.27
N HIS A 91 5.25 -5.87 29.20
CA HIS A 91 6.28 -4.94 29.61
C HIS A 91 7.49 -5.66 30.19
N SER A 92 8.68 -5.11 29.90
CA SER A 92 9.93 -5.61 30.41
C SER A 92 10.23 -5.03 31.79
N ASP A 93 10.61 -5.89 32.74
CA ASP A 93 11.15 -5.46 34.03
C ASP A 93 12.57 -4.89 33.88
N ASN A 94 13.29 -5.26 32.81
CA ASN A 94 14.64 -4.80 32.53
C ASN A 94 14.70 -3.39 31.91
N MET A 95 13.56 -2.89 31.40
CA MET A 95 13.43 -1.57 30.77
C MET A 95 12.33 -0.72 31.45
N PRO A 96 12.44 -0.42 32.76
CA PRO A 96 11.42 0.34 33.50
C PRO A 96 11.26 1.78 33.00
N TRP A 97 12.21 2.30 32.26
CA TRP A 97 12.17 3.60 31.61
C TRP A 97 11.26 3.64 30.39
N TYR A 98 10.89 2.47 29.79
CA TYR A 98 9.94 2.39 28.69
C TYR A 98 8.53 2.11 29.23
N THR A 99 7.67 3.11 29.24
CA THR A 99 6.33 3.06 29.83
C THR A 99 5.21 2.96 28.78
N GLN A 100 5.57 2.91 27.49
CA GLN A 100 4.60 2.83 26.41
C GLN A 100 4.25 1.35 26.10
N GLU A 101 3.20 1.14 25.32
CA GLU A 101 2.67 -0.19 25.00
C GLU A 101 3.74 -1.12 24.40
N PRO A 102 3.75 -2.41 24.79
CA PRO A 102 4.53 -3.47 24.13
C PRO A 102 4.15 -3.62 22.66
N LEU A 103 5.01 -4.28 21.89
CA LEU A 103 4.83 -4.41 20.44
C LEU A 103 3.49 -5.05 20.06
N LEU A 104 3.12 -6.17 20.69
CA LEU A 104 1.87 -6.88 20.36
C LEU A 104 0.64 -6.04 20.72
N ALA A 105 0.61 -5.43 21.91
CA ALA A 105 -0.49 -4.56 22.33
C ALA A 105 -0.67 -3.36 21.38
N TYR A 106 0.45 -2.76 20.93
CA TYR A 106 0.39 -1.69 19.95
C TYR A 106 -0.18 -2.15 18.60
N LEU A 107 0.23 -3.35 18.12
CA LEU A 107 -0.27 -3.90 16.86
C LEU A 107 -1.76 -4.27 16.91
N GLU A 108 -2.26 -4.68 18.07
CA GLU A 108 -3.69 -4.99 18.27
C GLU A 108 -4.55 -3.73 18.36
N ASN A 109 -4.02 -2.64 18.91
CA ASN A 109 -4.77 -1.42 19.18
C ASN A 109 -4.66 -0.36 18.07
N ILE A 110 -3.68 -0.47 17.18
CA ILE A 110 -3.50 0.54 16.12
C ILE A 110 -4.67 0.51 15.14
N ASP A 111 -5.30 1.65 14.97
CA ASP A 111 -6.31 1.85 13.92
C ASP A 111 -5.61 2.25 12.61
N VAL A 112 -5.47 1.28 11.72
CA VAL A 112 -4.93 1.49 10.36
C VAL A 112 -6.04 1.75 9.34
N SER A 113 -7.30 1.89 9.78
CA SER A 113 -8.41 2.21 8.90
C SER A 113 -8.22 3.60 8.32
N GLU A 114 -7.93 3.65 7.04
CA GLU A 114 -7.92 4.91 6.32
C GLU A 114 -9.35 5.44 6.22
N LYS A 115 -9.58 6.67 6.66
CA LYS A 115 -10.82 7.40 6.35
C LYS A 115 -10.84 7.77 4.86
N LYS A 116 -11.02 6.79 3.99
CA LYS A 116 -11.19 6.99 2.53
C LYS A 116 -12.60 7.49 2.17
N GLN A 117 -13.33 8.03 3.15
CA GLN A 117 -14.72 8.47 2.94
C GLN A 117 -14.86 9.76 2.14
N GLU A 118 -13.79 10.54 1.96
CA GLU A 118 -13.86 11.83 1.25
C GLU A 118 -13.61 11.71 -0.27
N GLU A 119 -13.11 10.59 -0.74
CA GLU A 119 -12.96 10.32 -2.16
C GLU A 119 -14.20 9.58 -2.66
N GLY A 120 -14.72 9.98 -3.83
CA GLY A 120 -15.91 9.36 -4.43
C GLY A 120 -15.77 7.83 -4.57
N PHE A 121 -16.88 7.15 -4.72
CA PHE A 121 -16.92 5.70 -4.86
C PHE A 121 -16.22 5.23 -6.14
N TYR A 122 -15.35 4.24 -6.01
CA TYR A 122 -14.93 3.41 -7.14
C TYR A 122 -14.66 1.96 -6.75
N MET A 123 -14.97 1.06 -7.68
CA MET A 123 -14.80 -0.38 -7.53
C MET A 123 -14.32 -0.99 -8.85
N PRO A 124 -13.08 -1.53 -8.90
CA PRO A 124 -12.61 -2.31 -10.04
C PRO A 124 -13.37 -3.64 -10.12
N VAL A 125 -13.94 -3.95 -11.29
CA VAL A 125 -14.66 -5.19 -11.51
C VAL A 125 -13.66 -6.35 -11.67
N GLN A 126 -13.75 -7.32 -10.76
CA GLN A 126 -12.91 -8.52 -10.76
C GLN A 126 -13.54 -9.67 -11.52
N ARG A 127 -14.88 -9.79 -11.44
CA ARG A 127 -15.64 -10.86 -12.07
C ARG A 127 -17.05 -10.38 -12.39
N VAL A 128 -17.61 -10.88 -13.48
CA VAL A 128 -19.03 -10.78 -13.79
C VAL A 128 -19.68 -12.11 -13.48
N CYS A 129 -20.69 -12.10 -12.61
CA CYS A 129 -21.44 -13.29 -12.18
C CYS A 129 -22.82 -13.29 -12.89
N ARG A 130 -23.11 -14.38 -13.59
CA ARG A 130 -24.42 -14.62 -14.22
C ARG A 130 -24.85 -16.07 -13.91
N PRO A 131 -25.44 -16.32 -12.74
CA PRO A 131 -25.93 -17.65 -12.41
C PRO A 131 -27.13 -18.06 -13.27
N ASP A 132 -27.94 -17.09 -13.70
CA ASP A 132 -29.10 -17.28 -14.56
C ASP A 132 -29.31 -16.05 -15.48
N HIS A 133 -30.40 -16.09 -16.27
CA HIS A 133 -30.72 -15.01 -17.23
C HIS A 133 -31.27 -13.73 -16.56
N THR A 134 -31.69 -13.80 -15.32
CA THR A 134 -32.31 -12.68 -14.57
C THR A 134 -31.31 -11.90 -13.71
N PHE A 135 -30.17 -12.52 -13.37
CA PHE A 135 -29.17 -11.91 -12.52
C PHE A 135 -27.85 -11.67 -13.25
N ARG A 136 -27.40 -10.43 -13.24
CA ARG A 136 -26.05 -10.03 -13.67
C ARG A 136 -25.40 -9.18 -12.59
N GLY A 137 -24.47 -9.76 -11.84
CA GLY A 137 -23.75 -9.12 -10.76
C GLY A 137 -22.29 -8.81 -11.14
N PHE A 138 -21.82 -7.63 -10.75
CA PHE A 138 -20.45 -7.18 -10.90
C PHE A 138 -19.76 -7.33 -9.56
N GLN A 139 -18.78 -8.23 -9.48
CA GLN A 139 -18.05 -8.56 -8.25
C GLN A 139 -16.75 -7.79 -8.21
N GLY A 140 -16.44 -7.21 -7.05
CA GLY A 140 -15.20 -6.48 -6.79
C GLY A 140 -15.10 -6.07 -5.34
N GLN A 141 -13.97 -5.49 -4.99
CA GLN A 141 -13.77 -4.82 -3.71
C GLN A 141 -13.91 -3.32 -3.92
N ILE A 142 -14.66 -2.67 -3.03
CA ILE A 142 -14.76 -1.21 -3.02
C ILE A 142 -13.40 -0.65 -2.57
N GLU A 143 -12.77 0.12 -3.44
CA GLU A 143 -11.45 0.70 -3.18
C GLU A 143 -11.53 2.04 -2.43
N SER A 144 -12.61 2.80 -2.69
CA SER A 144 -12.84 4.10 -2.06
C SER A 144 -14.32 4.44 -2.00
N GLY A 145 -14.70 5.26 -1.03
CA GLY A 145 -16.06 5.77 -0.84
C GLY A 145 -17.07 4.71 -0.42
N ALA A 146 -18.33 5.03 -0.63
CA ALA A 146 -19.47 4.17 -0.32
C ALA A 146 -20.48 4.16 -1.46
N VAL A 147 -21.23 3.07 -1.59
CA VAL A 147 -22.30 2.92 -2.58
C VAL A 147 -23.57 2.44 -1.90
N SER A 148 -24.72 2.98 -2.33
CA SER A 148 -26.05 2.64 -1.84
C SER A 148 -26.95 2.16 -2.97
N VAL A 149 -27.95 1.35 -2.63
CA VAL A 149 -29.00 0.97 -3.57
C VAL A 149 -29.74 2.23 -4.06
N GLY A 150 -29.94 2.35 -5.37
CA GLY A 150 -30.52 3.52 -6.02
C GLY A 150 -29.50 4.57 -6.50
N ASP A 151 -28.23 4.48 -6.09
CA ASP A 151 -27.18 5.36 -6.55
C ASP A 151 -26.97 5.26 -8.06
N THR A 152 -26.72 6.40 -8.69
CA THR A 152 -26.30 6.44 -10.10
C THR A 152 -24.80 6.30 -10.18
N ILE A 153 -24.33 5.28 -10.87
CA ILE A 153 -22.91 5.02 -11.11
C ILE A 153 -22.57 5.18 -12.59
N VAL A 154 -21.29 5.44 -12.83
CA VAL A 154 -20.69 5.50 -14.16
C VAL A 154 -19.79 4.29 -14.35
N THR A 155 -19.87 3.67 -15.52
CA THR A 155 -18.97 2.57 -15.89
C THR A 155 -17.80 3.10 -16.71
N LEU A 156 -16.59 2.76 -16.34
CA LEU A 156 -15.39 3.18 -17.06
C LEU A 156 -14.74 1.97 -17.75
N PRO A 157 -14.26 2.10 -18.99
CA PRO A 157 -14.12 3.32 -19.79
C PRO A 157 -15.32 3.71 -20.66
N SER A 158 -16.43 2.95 -20.67
CA SER A 158 -17.58 3.17 -21.56
C SER A 158 -18.37 4.45 -21.27
N ASN A 159 -18.24 5.03 -20.06
CA ASN A 159 -19.00 6.19 -19.59
C ASN A 159 -20.53 6.00 -19.60
N GLU A 160 -21.01 4.78 -19.46
CA GLU A 160 -22.43 4.51 -19.34
C GLU A 160 -22.91 4.76 -17.92
N HIS A 161 -24.11 5.34 -17.76
CA HIS A 161 -24.73 5.57 -16.46
C HIS A 161 -25.77 4.49 -16.19
N ALA A 162 -25.76 3.92 -14.99
CA ALA A 162 -26.75 2.96 -14.53
C ALA A 162 -27.03 3.14 -13.04
N LYS A 163 -28.18 2.68 -12.56
CA LYS A 163 -28.50 2.72 -11.14
C LYS A 163 -28.19 1.39 -10.47
N VAL A 164 -27.77 1.46 -9.25
CA VAL A 164 -27.56 0.28 -8.40
C VAL A 164 -28.93 -0.31 -8.03
N LYS A 165 -29.21 -1.51 -8.49
CA LYS A 165 -30.46 -2.25 -8.23
C LYS A 165 -30.38 -3.00 -6.90
N SER A 166 -29.27 -3.69 -6.64
CA SER A 166 -29.00 -4.40 -5.38
C SER A 166 -27.51 -4.51 -5.08
N ILE A 167 -27.20 -4.65 -3.83
CA ILE A 167 -25.83 -4.87 -3.32
C ILE A 167 -25.85 -6.12 -2.46
N LEU A 168 -24.93 -7.05 -2.71
CA LEU A 168 -24.71 -8.24 -1.88
C LEU A 168 -23.32 -8.15 -1.25
N VAL A 169 -23.26 -8.34 0.06
CA VAL A 169 -22.02 -8.49 0.83
C VAL A 169 -21.94 -9.94 1.29
N GLY A 170 -21.07 -10.73 0.65
CA GLY A 170 -21.16 -12.18 0.74
C GLY A 170 -22.49 -12.66 0.13
N ASP A 171 -23.31 -13.36 0.91
CA ASP A 171 -24.62 -13.88 0.52
C ASP A 171 -25.80 -13.06 1.07
N LYS A 172 -25.54 -11.89 1.67
CA LYS A 172 -26.56 -11.06 2.31
C LYS A 172 -26.81 -9.78 1.53
N ASP A 173 -28.09 -9.43 1.38
CA ASP A 173 -28.49 -8.13 0.84
C ASP A 173 -28.06 -7.00 1.78
N ALA A 174 -27.51 -5.94 1.19
CA ALA A 174 -27.11 -4.73 1.88
C ALA A 174 -27.70 -3.50 1.20
N GLN A 175 -28.10 -2.49 1.98
CA GLN A 175 -28.56 -1.21 1.44
C GLN A 175 -27.38 -0.30 1.08
N THR A 176 -26.28 -0.43 1.81
CA THR A 176 -25.03 0.34 1.62
C THR A 176 -23.83 -0.55 1.79
N ALA A 177 -22.74 -0.20 1.14
CA ALA A 177 -21.44 -0.84 1.35
C ALA A 177 -20.32 0.19 1.24
N ASP A 178 -19.34 0.06 2.14
CA ASP A 178 -18.22 0.98 2.32
C ASP A 178 -16.91 0.43 1.73
N ALA A 179 -15.91 1.29 1.61
CA ALA A 179 -14.56 0.93 1.16
C ALA A 179 -13.97 -0.26 1.95
N GLY A 180 -13.20 -1.10 1.24
CA GLY A 180 -12.57 -2.30 1.79
C GLY A 180 -13.44 -3.55 1.76
N ARG A 181 -14.75 -3.45 1.49
CA ARG A 181 -15.66 -4.62 1.45
C ARG A 181 -15.71 -5.24 0.05
N PRO A 182 -15.63 -6.57 -0.05
CA PRO A 182 -15.96 -7.30 -1.27
C PRO A 182 -17.48 -7.33 -1.45
N VAL A 183 -17.95 -6.92 -2.62
CA VAL A 183 -19.38 -6.81 -2.92
C VAL A 183 -19.73 -7.36 -4.29
N THR A 184 -21.01 -7.71 -4.47
CA THR A 184 -21.63 -7.95 -5.77
C THR A 184 -22.66 -6.87 -6.02
N ILE A 185 -22.50 -6.06 -7.05
CA ILE A 185 -23.42 -4.99 -7.41
C ILE A 185 -24.21 -5.42 -8.65
N GLN A 186 -25.54 -5.36 -8.56
CA GLN A 186 -26.43 -5.51 -9.70
C GLN A 186 -26.92 -4.14 -10.15
N LEU A 187 -26.97 -3.91 -11.46
CA LEU A 187 -27.45 -2.68 -12.07
C LEU A 187 -28.87 -2.85 -12.64
N ASP A 188 -29.56 -1.73 -12.78
CA ASP A 188 -30.93 -1.66 -13.25
C ASP A 188 -31.10 -1.96 -14.76
N LYS A 189 -30.00 -1.79 -15.51
CA LYS A 189 -29.95 -2.06 -16.95
C LYS A 189 -28.68 -2.82 -17.34
N GLU A 190 -28.72 -3.39 -18.54
CA GLU A 190 -27.52 -3.99 -19.13
C GLU A 190 -26.53 -2.89 -19.56
N VAL A 191 -25.28 -3.05 -19.14
CA VAL A 191 -24.16 -2.17 -19.49
C VAL A 191 -22.98 -3.03 -19.98
N ASP A 192 -22.15 -2.46 -20.84
CA ASP A 192 -20.94 -3.15 -21.29
C ASP A 192 -19.82 -3.06 -20.23
N VAL A 193 -19.93 -3.95 -19.27
CA VAL A 193 -18.96 -4.07 -18.16
C VAL A 193 -18.42 -5.50 -18.12
N SER A 194 -17.11 -5.59 -18.14
CA SER A 194 -16.36 -6.82 -18.04
C SER A 194 -15.27 -6.71 -16.95
N ARG A 195 -14.53 -7.79 -16.74
CA ARG A 195 -13.34 -7.74 -15.84
C ARG A 195 -12.39 -6.65 -16.29
N GLY A 196 -11.99 -5.78 -15.37
CA GLY A 196 -11.08 -4.67 -15.61
C GLY A 196 -11.77 -3.34 -15.93
N CYS A 197 -13.09 -3.32 -16.06
CA CYS A 197 -13.86 -2.08 -15.98
C CYS A 197 -13.93 -1.57 -14.54
N VAL A 198 -14.29 -0.31 -14.36
CA VAL A 198 -14.45 0.31 -13.05
C VAL A 198 -15.85 0.88 -12.92
N LEU A 199 -16.51 0.62 -11.81
CA LEU A 199 -17.73 1.30 -11.40
C LEU A 199 -17.35 2.49 -10.53
N ALA A 200 -17.86 3.67 -10.83
CA ALA A 200 -17.48 4.91 -10.15
C ALA A 200 -18.71 5.81 -9.90
N LYS A 201 -18.66 6.60 -8.80
CA LYS A 201 -19.65 7.61 -8.44
C LYS A 201 -18.94 8.78 -7.76
N ASP A 202 -19.32 10.00 -8.12
CA ASP A 202 -18.81 11.24 -7.51
C ASP A 202 -17.28 11.36 -7.51
N THR A 203 -16.62 10.69 -8.46
CA THR A 203 -15.17 10.74 -8.63
C THR A 203 -14.81 11.02 -10.08
N LYS A 204 -13.76 11.82 -10.27
CA LYS A 204 -13.23 12.17 -11.60
C LYS A 204 -11.99 11.31 -11.89
N LEU A 205 -12.19 10.00 -12.07
CA LEU A 205 -11.09 9.12 -12.47
C LEU A 205 -10.70 9.42 -13.93
N PRO A 206 -9.46 9.84 -14.18
CA PRO A 206 -9.03 10.14 -15.54
C PRO A 206 -8.84 8.84 -16.32
N VAL A 207 -9.41 8.78 -17.52
CA VAL A 207 -9.12 7.72 -18.48
C VAL A 207 -8.11 8.25 -19.49
N SER A 208 -6.89 7.70 -19.48
CA SER A 208 -5.80 8.17 -20.34
C SER A 208 -5.02 7.01 -20.94
N LYS A 209 -4.48 7.23 -22.14
CA LYS A 209 -3.52 6.32 -22.79
C LYS A 209 -2.07 6.63 -22.42
N LYS A 210 -1.82 7.73 -21.70
CA LYS A 210 -0.49 8.15 -21.25
C LYS A 210 -0.58 8.52 -19.78
N PHE A 211 0.35 8.04 -18.99
CA PHE A 211 0.46 8.38 -17.57
C PHE A 211 1.93 8.39 -17.15
N THR A 212 2.21 9.08 -16.06
CA THR A 212 3.50 9.05 -15.38
C THR A 212 3.30 8.32 -14.07
N ALA A 213 4.23 7.42 -13.75
CA ALA A 213 4.17 6.65 -12.52
C ALA A 213 5.57 6.51 -11.90
N THR A 214 5.60 6.42 -10.58
CA THR A 214 6.80 6.01 -9.85
C THR A 214 6.85 4.49 -9.82
N ILE A 215 7.96 3.91 -10.26
CA ILE A 215 8.13 2.45 -10.39
C ILE A 215 9.32 2.01 -9.53
N LEU A 216 9.10 1.02 -8.68
CA LEU A 216 10.18 0.26 -8.06
C LEU A 216 10.49 -0.93 -8.97
N TRP A 217 11.59 -0.83 -9.73
CA TRP A 217 11.99 -1.89 -10.64
C TRP A 217 12.73 -3.00 -9.90
N MET A 218 12.25 -4.24 -10.00
CA MET A 218 12.74 -5.39 -9.23
C MET A 218 13.32 -6.51 -10.10
N ASP A 219 13.26 -6.36 -11.43
CA ASP A 219 13.81 -7.35 -12.36
C ASP A 219 15.36 -7.26 -12.43
N ASP A 220 16.00 -8.36 -12.80
CA ASP A 220 17.44 -8.40 -13.07
C ASP A 220 17.80 -7.70 -14.38
N GLU A 221 16.89 -7.71 -15.39
CA GLU A 221 17.05 -6.93 -16.62
C GLU A 221 16.74 -5.45 -16.37
N GLU A 222 17.50 -4.56 -17.00
CA GLU A 222 17.26 -3.11 -16.88
C GLU A 222 15.95 -2.70 -17.55
N LEU A 223 15.26 -1.75 -16.91
CA LEU A 223 14.09 -1.09 -17.48
C LEU A 223 14.52 -0.23 -18.68
N THR A 224 14.10 -0.63 -19.89
CA THR A 224 14.57 -0.04 -21.16
C THR A 224 13.45 0.76 -21.82
N VAL A 225 13.79 1.99 -22.25
CA VAL A 225 12.88 2.84 -23.05
C VAL A 225 12.62 2.22 -24.42
N GLY A 226 11.36 2.24 -24.86
CA GLY A 226 10.94 1.68 -26.14
C GLY A 226 10.63 0.19 -26.14
N LYS A 227 10.90 -0.53 -25.06
CA LYS A 227 10.52 -1.94 -24.88
C LYS A 227 9.04 -2.05 -24.48
N ASP A 228 8.39 -3.13 -24.92
CA ASP A 228 7.03 -3.47 -24.51
C ASP A 228 7.02 -4.15 -23.13
N TYR A 229 6.13 -3.67 -22.28
CA TYR A 229 5.90 -4.22 -20.95
C TYR A 229 4.43 -4.55 -20.73
N LEU A 230 4.14 -5.47 -19.83
CA LEU A 230 2.78 -5.71 -19.36
C LEU A 230 2.51 -4.88 -18.11
N VAL A 231 1.57 -3.95 -18.25
CA VAL A 231 1.13 -3.09 -17.15
C VAL A 231 -0.14 -3.67 -16.55
N LYS A 232 -0.09 -4.05 -15.27
CA LYS A 232 -1.25 -4.50 -14.51
C LYS A 232 -1.76 -3.35 -13.65
N LEU A 233 -2.98 -2.90 -13.91
CA LEU A 233 -3.67 -1.89 -13.12
C LEU A 233 -5.00 -2.46 -12.61
N GLY A 234 -5.10 -2.64 -11.31
CA GLY A 234 -6.23 -3.34 -10.70
C GLY A 234 -6.33 -4.77 -11.25
N THR A 235 -7.45 -5.08 -11.91
CA THR A 235 -7.73 -6.42 -12.46
C THR A 235 -7.41 -6.55 -13.96
N ARG A 236 -6.96 -5.48 -14.61
CA ARG A 236 -6.67 -5.45 -16.04
C ARG A 236 -5.16 -5.46 -16.29
N THR A 237 -4.74 -6.30 -17.24
CA THR A 237 -3.36 -6.30 -17.75
C THR A 237 -3.41 -5.82 -19.20
N ILE A 238 -2.61 -4.82 -19.52
CA ILE A 238 -2.54 -4.21 -20.85
C ILE A 238 -1.07 -4.10 -21.30
N PRO A 239 -0.78 -4.22 -22.59
CA PRO A 239 0.54 -3.89 -23.10
C PRO A 239 0.77 -2.38 -23.01
N GLY A 240 1.98 -2.00 -22.62
CA GLY A 240 2.40 -0.62 -22.54
C GLY A 240 3.86 -0.45 -22.95
N ILE A 241 4.19 0.69 -23.52
CA ILE A 241 5.55 1.02 -23.96
C ILE A 241 6.08 2.11 -23.04
N LEU A 242 7.24 1.88 -22.44
CA LEU A 242 7.95 2.90 -21.68
C LEU A 242 8.52 3.95 -22.66
N LYS A 243 8.01 5.18 -22.57
CA LYS A 243 8.42 6.27 -23.46
C LYS A 243 9.62 7.03 -22.98
N ASN A 244 9.69 7.29 -21.68
CA ASN A 244 10.74 8.12 -21.09
C ASN A 244 10.91 7.77 -19.62
N ILE A 245 12.13 7.87 -19.11
CA ILE A 245 12.47 7.85 -17.70
C ILE A 245 12.85 9.28 -17.32
N GLN A 246 12.11 9.90 -16.40
CA GLN A 246 12.35 11.28 -16.00
C GLN A 246 13.59 11.40 -15.10
N TYR A 247 13.71 10.46 -14.14
CA TYR A 247 14.84 10.37 -13.21
C TYR A 247 14.93 8.96 -12.63
N LYS A 248 16.08 8.64 -12.10
CA LYS A 248 16.33 7.44 -11.29
C LYS A 248 16.69 7.88 -9.88
N ILE A 249 16.28 7.11 -8.88
CA ILE A 249 16.66 7.31 -7.48
C ILE A 249 17.42 6.10 -7.00
N ASP A 250 18.60 6.30 -6.42
CA ASP A 250 19.30 5.25 -5.69
C ASP A 250 18.53 4.96 -4.39
N VAL A 251 18.04 3.73 -4.24
CA VAL A 251 17.29 3.31 -3.05
C VAL A 251 18.14 3.27 -1.78
N ASN A 252 19.46 3.21 -1.90
CA ASN A 252 20.37 3.15 -0.76
C ASN A 252 20.68 4.56 -0.23
N THR A 253 21.04 5.49 -1.14
CA THR A 253 21.43 6.86 -0.78
C THR A 253 20.26 7.85 -0.82
N GLY A 254 19.24 7.59 -1.64
CA GLY A 254 18.12 8.52 -1.88
C GLY A 254 18.45 9.62 -2.89
N GLU A 255 19.62 9.61 -3.48
CA GLU A 255 20.06 10.63 -4.43
C GLU A 255 19.39 10.44 -5.78
N PHE A 256 19.08 11.58 -6.42
CA PHE A 256 18.62 11.60 -7.81
C PHE A 256 19.79 11.37 -8.73
N LEU A 257 19.75 10.28 -9.48
CA LEU A 257 20.76 9.95 -10.47
C LEU A 257 20.42 10.59 -11.81
N SER A 258 21.34 11.42 -12.32
CA SER A 258 21.21 11.98 -13.65
C SER A 258 21.33 10.88 -14.72
N LEU A 259 20.43 10.92 -15.71
CA LEU A 259 20.45 9.97 -16.86
C LEU A 259 21.71 10.14 -17.73
N ILE A 260 22.50 11.20 -17.55
CA ILE A 260 23.66 11.56 -18.37
C ILE A 260 24.94 10.77 -17.97
N HIS A 261 24.97 10.18 -16.78
CA HIS A 261 26.18 9.55 -16.21
C HIS A 261 26.15 8.00 -16.12
N ILE A 262 25.26 7.32 -16.86
CA ILE A 262 25.19 5.88 -16.79
C ILE A 262 26.04 5.27 -17.90
N SER A 263 27.34 5.14 -17.65
CA SER A 263 28.28 4.37 -18.50
C SER A 263 28.79 3.06 -17.88
N GLU A 264 28.27 2.64 -16.72
CA GLU A 264 28.63 1.36 -16.10
C GLU A 264 27.39 0.63 -15.57
N PRO A 265 27.35 -0.73 -15.62
CA PRO A 265 26.21 -1.53 -15.21
C PRO A 265 26.15 -1.65 -13.67
N THR A 266 25.85 -0.57 -13.00
CA THR A 266 25.47 -0.63 -11.60
C THR A 266 23.99 -1.03 -11.53
N ARG A 267 23.65 -2.04 -10.72
CA ARG A 267 22.27 -2.51 -10.51
C ARG A 267 21.40 -1.36 -9.99
N LEU A 268 20.91 -0.55 -10.89
CA LEU A 268 20.05 0.61 -10.59
C LEU A 268 18.59 0.19 -10.65
N ARG A 269 17.87 0.42 -9.58
CA ARG A 269 16.42 0.28 -9.56
C ARG A 269 15.82 1.61 -9.97
N CYS A 270 15.10 1.61 -11.07
CA CYS A 270 14.46 2.81 -11.59
C CYS A 270 13.16 3.09 -10.86
N ILE A 271 12.92 4.37 -10.58
CA ILE A 271 11.65 4.90 -10.10
C ILE A 271 11.25 5.99 -11.09
N SER A 272 10.13 5.82 -11.75
CA SER A 272 9.57 6.81 -12.68
C SER A 272 8.07 7.01 -12.45
#